data_14839fdf1c0b7d5873a79aa3c287372b
#
_entry.id   14839fdf1c0b7d5873a79aa3c287372b
#
_cell.length_a   1.000
_cell.length_b   1.000
_cell.length_c   1.000
_cell.angle_alpha   90.00
_cell.angle_beta   90.00
_cell.angle_gamma   90.00
#
_symmetry.space_group_name_H-M   'P 1'
#
loop_
_entity.id
_entity.type
_entity.pdbx_description
1 polymer ?
#
loop_
_entity_poly.entity_id
_entity_poly.type
_entity_poly.pdbx_seq_one_letter_code
_entity_poly.pdbx_strand_id
1 'polypeptide(L)'
;MKYTIVKTYPHDIQAYTQGLEFYRDTLYEGTGNGSGPSGKKGISSLRKTDYKTGKVFKKVELADQYFGEGITILNNKVYQLTWQNNEGYIYNADTFEKEKTFPYFKPMEGWGLTNDGTYLYQSDGTEKIWKIDPKTLKEVDYINVYSFETKIKAVNELEWIDGKIYGNVYQKDAIAIINPKTGAVEAIIDLSDLKKKITQLPDTDVLNGIAYNPKTKTIFVTGKNWDKMFEIKVSE
;
A
#
# COMPACT_ATOMS: atom_id res chain seq x y z
N MET A 1 15.64 3.53 -12.34
CA MET A 1 14.71 3.63 -13.50
C MET A 1 14.18 5.04 -13.61
N LYS A 2 13.87 5.47 -14.82
CA LYS A 2 13.24 6.78 -15.09
C LYS A 2 11.72 6.64 -15.09
N TYR A 3 11.01 7.75 -14.93
CA TYR A 3 9.57 7.78 -15.09
C TYR A 3 9.10 9.05 -15.78
N THR A 4 7.90 9.00 -16.35
CA THR A 4 7.19 10.16 -16.88
C THR A 4 5.81 10.22 -16.24
N ILE A 5 5.36 11.41 -15.88
CA ILE A 5 3.98 11.62 -15.41
C ILE A 5 3.07 11.61 -16.62
N VAL A 6 2.15 10.64 -16.68
CA VAL A 6 1.14 10.53 -17.73
C VAL A 6 -0.01 11.49 -17.40
N LYS A 7 -0.47 11.48 -16.15
CA LYS A 7 -1.56 12.31 -15.67
C LYS A 7 -1.51 12.52 -14.16
N THR A 8 -2.11 13.60 -13.70
CA THR A 8 -2.29 13.90 -12.28
C THR A 8 -3.79 13.93 -11.96
N TYR A 9 -4.16 13.34 -10.84
CA TYR A 9 -5.53 13.25 -10.37
C TYR A 9 -5.66 13.85 -8.97
N PRO A 10 -6.85 14.35 -8.59
CA PRO A 10 -7.10 14.75 -7.20
C PRO A 10 -7.06 13.53 -6.27
N HIS A 11 -6.59 13.75 -5.05
CA HIS A 11 -6.59 12.76 -3.99
C HIS A 11 -7.09 13.39 -2.68
N ASP A 12 -7.68 12.57 -1.81
CA ASP A 12 -8.26 13.02 -0.55
C ASP A 12 -7.18 13.37 0.47
N ILE A 13 -7.06 14.64 0.83
CA ILE A 13 -6.08 15.13 1.82
C ILE A 13 -6.27 14.54 3.23
N GLN A 14 -7.40 13.88 3.50
CA GLN A 14 -7.65 13.17 4.74
C GLN A 14 -7.25 11.70 4.67
N ALA A 15 -6.82 11.22 3.51
CA ALA A 15 -6.37 9.85 3.32
C ALA A 15 -4.92 9.67 3.81
N TYR A 16 -4.75 9.10 4.99
CA TYR A 16 -3.45 8.62 5.44
C TYR A 16 -3.19 7.25 4.81
N THR A 17 -2.79 7.27 3.53
CA THR A 17 -2.71 6.09 2.67
C THR A 17 -1.71 5.08 3.18
N GLN A 18 -2.16 3.83 3.38
CA GLN A 18 -1.36 2.70 3.83
C GLN A 18 -1.45 1.49 2.90
N GLY A 19 -2.40 1.47 1.99
CA GLY A 19 -2.53 0.47 0.95
C GLY A 19 -3.33 1.00 -0.22
N LEU A 20 -2.95 0.64 -1.44
CA LEU A 20 -3.57 1.10 -2.67
C LEU A 20 -3.54 -0.01 -3.71
N GLU A 21 -4.67 -0.35 -4.34
CA GLU A 21 -4.73 -1.41 -5.34
C GLU A 21 -5.87 -1.19 -6.34
N PHE A 22 -5.62 -1.45 -7.62
CA PHE A 22 -6.68 -1.55 -8.62
C PHE A 22 -7.27 -2.95 -8.64
N TYR A 23 -8.60 -3.03 -8.52
CA TYR A 23 -9.33 -4.27 -8.72
C TYR A 23 -10.59 -4.03 -9.55
N ARG A 24 -10.73 -4.74 -10.70
CA ARG A 24 -11.86 -4.58 -11.64
C ARG A 24 -12.15 -3.11 -11.98
N ASP A 25 -11.12 -2.37 -12.40
CA ASP A 25 -11.18 -0.94 -12.77
C ASP A 25 -11.53 0.04 -11.64
N THR A 26 -11.61 -0.42 -10.42
CA THR A 26 -11.88 0.41 -9.25
C THR A 26 -10.62 0.51 -8.40
N LEU A 27 -10.31 1.71 -7.94
CA LEU A 27 -9.23 1.93 -6.98
C LEU A 27 -9.75 1.67 -5.57
N TYR A 28 -9.07 0.78 -4.87
CA TYR A 28 -9.26 0.51 -3.45
C TYR A 28 -8.15 1.16 -2.66
N GLU A 29 -8.48 1.68 -1.50
CA GLU A 29 -7.53 2.34 -0.62
C GLU A 29 -7.77 1.96 0.83
N GLY A 30 -6.71 1.56 1.52
CA GLY A 30 -6.65 1.39 2.96
C GLY A 30 -5.99 2.59 3.60
N THR A 31 -6.60 3.16 4.65
CA THR A 31 -6.05 4.32 5.34
C THR A 31 -5.87 4.08 6.82
N GLY A 32 -4.81 4.66 7.37
CA GLY A 32 -4.60 4.80 8.80
C GLY A 32 -5.32 6.03 9.38
N ASN A 33 -5.29 6.15 10.70
CA ASN A 33 -5.84 7.31 11.43
C ASN A 33 -4.74 8.29 11.89
N GLY A 34 -3.70 8.46 11.05
CA GLY A 34 -2.60 9.36 11.36
C GLY A 34 -3.09 10.75 11.83
N SER A 35 -2.48 11.24 12.90
CA SER A 35 -2.62 12.62 13.31
C SER A 35 -1.41 13.37 12.80
N GLY A 36 -1.62 14.21 11.80
CA GLY A 36 -0.60 15.13 11.35
C GLY A 36 -0.35 16.26 12.37
N PRO A 37 0.53 17.21 12.05
CA PRO A 37 0.85 18.35 12.91
C PRO A 37 -0.34 19.20 13.33
N SER A 38 -1.46 19.16 12.58
CA SER A 38 -2.71 19.80 12.97
C SER A 38 -3.34 19.22 14.24
N GLY A 39 -2.89 18.04 14.68
CA GLY A 39 -3.45 17.31 15.81
C GLY A 39 -4.83 16.70 15.55
N LYS A 40 -5.34 16.80 14.32
CA LYS A 40 -6.59 16.16 13.92
C LYS A 40 -6.33 14.69 13.63
N LYS A 41 -6.89 13.83 14.47
CA LYS A 41 -6.87 12.39 14.24
C LYS A 41 -7.76 12.06 13.04
N GLY A 42 -7.21 11.37 12.03
CA GLY A 42 -7.98 10.81 10.92
C GLY A 42 -8.80 9.59 11.37
N ILE A 43 -9.49 8.98 10.42
CA ILE A 43 -10.26 7.75 10.62
C ILE A 43 -9.68 6.69 9.71
N SER A 44 -9.27 5.57 10.30
CA SER A 44 -8.86 4.39 9.54
C SER A 44 -10.02 3.83 8.74
N SER A 45 -9.80 3.52 7.48
CA SER A 45 -10.87 3.05 6.60
C SER A 45 -10.37 2.11 5.50
N LEU A 46 -11.29 1.32 4.99
CA LEU A 46 -11.21 0.70 3.67
C LEU A 46 -12.19 1.44 2.75
N ARG A 47 -11.74 1.87 1.57
CA ARG A 47 -12.56 2.67 0.66
C ARG A 47 -12.43 2.28 -0.80
N LYS A 48 -13.48 2.57 -1.57
CA LYS A 48 -13.47 2.58 -3.04
C LYS A 48 -13.50 4.02 -3.52
N THR A 49 -12.60 4.35 -4.43
CA THR A 49 -12.40 5.72 -4.89
C THR A 49 -12.52 5.78 -6.41
N ASP A 50 -13.24 6.75 -6.92
CA ASP A 50 -13.11 7.17 -8.31
C ASP A 50 -11.79 7.91 -8.46
N TYR A 51 -10.78 7.23 -8.98
CA TYR A 51 -9.43 7.80 -9.11
C TYR A 51 -9.37 9.04 -10.00
N LYS A 52 -10.35 9.23 -10.91
CA LYS A 52 -10.37 10.40 -11.81
C LYS A 52 -10.81 11.68 -11.10
N THR A 53 -11.68 11.56 -10.12
CA THR A 53 -12.26 12.67 -9.38
C THR A 53 -11.78 12.77 -7.95
N GLY A 54 -11.12 11.73 -7.42
CA GLY A 54 -10.75 11.60 -6.01
C GLY A 54 -11.95 11.32 -5.08
N LYS A 55 -13.17 11.15 -5.64
CA LYS A 55 -14.38 10.95 -4.84
C LYS A 55 -14.44 9.53 -4.26
N VAL A 56 -14.54 9.44 -2.94
CA VAL A 56 -14.83 8.19 -2.24
C VAL A 56 -16.33 7.89 -2.38
N PHE A 57 -16.69 6.78 -3.00
CA PHE A 57 -18.08 6.41 -3.21
C PHE A 57 -18.55 5.25 -2.35
N LYS A 58 -17.62 4.53 -1.72
CA LYS A 58 -17.92 3.50 -0.72
C LYS A 58 -16.82 3.46 0.34
N LYS A 59 -17.19 3.32 1.60
CA LYS A 59 -16.25 3.32 2.72
C LYS A 59 -16.76 2.47 3.87
N VAL A 60 -15.85 1.75 4.53
CA VAL A 60 -16.02 1.14 5.85
C VAL A 60 -14.96 1.72 6.77
N GLU A 61 -15.37 2.21 7.91
CA GLU A 61 -14.47 2.77 8.93
C GLU A 61 -14.10 1.68 9.95
N LEU A 62 -12.87 1.70 10.41
CA LEU A 62 -12.42 0.86 11.51
C LEU A 62 -12.76 1.56 12.82
N ALA A 63 -12.93 0.78 13.89
CA ALA A 63 -13.08 1.35 15.21
C ALA A 63 -11.82 2.13 15.65
N ASP A 64 -11.99 3.13 16.49
CA ASP A 64 -10.97 4.14 16.85
C ASP A 64 -9.65 3.58 17.39
N GLN A 65 -9.69 2.39 18.00
CA GLN A 65 -8.50 1.72 18.53
C GLN A 65 -7.62 1.09 17.46
N TYR A 66 -8.10 1.01 16.21
CA TYR A 66 -7.37 0.38 15.11
C TYR A 66 -6.74 1.41 14.19
N PHE A 67 -5.49 1.20 13.90
CA PHE A 67 -4.80 1.89 12.82
C PHE A 67 -4.79 0.97 11.60
N GLY A 68 -5.56 1.33 10.55
CA GLY A 68 -5.64 0.56 9.31
C GLY A 68 -4.34 0.68 8.50
N GLU A 69 -3.93 -0.43 7.92
CA GLU A 69 -2.68 -0.59 7.19
C GLU A 69 -2.92 -1.13 5.78
N GLY A 70 -1.92 -1.79 5.21
CA GLY A 70 -1.92 -2.32 3.86
C GLY A 70 -3.13 -3.17 3.52
N ILE A 71 -3.53 -3.10 2.26
CA ILE A 71 -4.63 -3.89 1.70
C ILE A 71 -4.16 -4.68 0.49
N THR A 72 -4.85 -5.79 0.20
CA THR A 72 -4.77 -6.44 -1.11
C THR A 72 -6.03 -7.21 -1.41
N ILE A 73 -6.33 -7.41 -2.71
CA ILE A 73 -7.55 -8.09 -3.13
C ILE A 73 -7.20 -9.41 -3.83
N LEU A 74 -7.64 -10.52 -3.25
CA LEU A 74 -7.45 -11.85 -3.79
C LEU A 74 -8.76 -12.64 -3.73
N ASN A 75 -9.17 -13.24 -4.86
CA ASN A 75 -10.38 -14.07 -4.96
C ASN A 75 -11.64 -13.37 -4.43
N ASN A 76 -11.87 -12.13 -4.81
CA ASN A 76 -13.00 -11.29 -4.40
C ASN A 76 -13.04 -10.97 -2.89
N LYS A 77 -11.91 -11.09 -2.20
CA LYS A 77 -11.74 -10.75 -0.80
C LYS A 77 -10.70 -9.66 -0.64
N VAL A 78 -11.05 -8.63 0.11
CA VAL A 78 -10.09 -7.60 0.52
C VAL A 78 -9.50 -8.02 1.86
N TYR A 79 -8.20 -8.18 1.91
CA TYR A 79 -7.44 -8.35 3.14
C TYR A 79 -6.95 -6.97 3.56
N GLN A 80 -7.15 -6.61 4.82
CA GLN A 80 -6.66 -5.35 5.40
C GLN A 80 -5.94 -5.64 6.70
N LEU A 81 -4.74 -5.08 6.84
CA LEU A 81 -3.93 -5.19 8.04
C LEU A 81 -4.29 -4.09 9.05
N THR A 82 -3.88 -4.30 10.29
CA THR A 82 -3.81 -3.27 11.34
C THR A 82 -2.37 -3.15 11.84
N TRP A 83 -1.97 -1.97 12.32
CA TRP A 83 -0.59 -1.68 12.70
C TRP A 83 -0.09 -2.58 13.85
N GLN A 84 -0.58 -2.40 15.06
CA GLN A 84 -0.04 -3.04 16.28
C GLN A 84 -1.04 -3.97 16.98
N ASN A 85 -2.21 -4.16 16.41
CA ASN A 85 -3.26 -4.96 17.05
C ASN A 85 -3.10 -6.47 16.82
N ASN A 86 -2.09 -6.91 16.05
CA ASN A 86 -1.83 -8.32 15.71
C ASN A 86 -3.01 -9.02 15.04
N GLU A 87 -3.85 -8.28 14.35
CA GLU A 87 -4.99 -8.80 13.62
C GLU A 87 -5.23 -8.04 12.31
N GLY A 88 -5.95 -8.69 11.40
CA GLY A 88 -6.42 -8.09 10.18
C GLY A 88 -7.86 -8.49 9.88
N TYR A 89 -8.40 -7.91 8.84
CA TYR A 89 -9.78 -8.11 8.42
C TYR A 89 -9.87 -8.64 7.01
N ILE A 90 -10.90 -9.46 6.76
CA ILE A 90 -11.28 -9.89 5.43
C ILE A 90 -12.67 -9.35 5.16
N TYR A 91 -12.82 -8.65 4.04
CA TYR A 91 -14.09 -8.14 3.55
C TYR A 91 -14.43 -8.76 2.19
N ASN A 92 -15.70 -8.83 1.89
CA ASN A 92 -16.14 -9.05 0.52
C ASN A 92 -15.79 -7.82 -0.34
N ALA A 93 -15.12 -8.02 -1.48
CA ALA A 93 -14.69 -6.91 -2.30
C ALA A 93 -15.84 -6.11 -2.94
N ASP A 94 -16.97 -6.74 -3.23
CA ASP A 94 -18.12 -6.07 -3.83
C ASP A 94 -18.96 -5.33 -2.78
N THR A 95 -19.32 -6.02 -1.67
CA THR A 95 -20.25 -5.49 -0.66
C THR A 95 -19.58 -4.69 0.45
N PHE A 96 -18.27 -4.87 0.69
CA PHE A 96 -17.54 -4.35 1.86
C PHE A 96 -18.04 -4.90 3.20
N GLU A 97 -18.83 -5.95 3.20
CA GLU A 97 -19.18 -6.65 4.42
C GLU A 97 -17.96 -7.36 4.99
N LYS A 98 -17.69 -7.14 6.27
CA LYS A 98 -16.63 -7.84 6.98
C LYS A 98 -16.99 -9.30 7.17
N GLU A 99 -16.24 -10.20 6.53
CA GLU A 99 -16.47 -11.63 6.61
C GLU A 99 -15.73 -12.28 7.77
N LYS A 100 -14.53 -11.73 8.11
CA LYS A 100 -13.67 -12.34 9.12
C LYS A 100 -12.71 -11.34 9.74
N THR A 101 -12.42 -11.51 11.03
CA THR A 101 -11.21 -11.02 11.70
C THR A 101 -10.23 -12.19 11.80
N PHE A 102 -8.96 -11.97 11.51
CA PHE A 102 -7.92 -13.00 11.62
C PHE A 102 -6.74 -12.51 12.46
N PRO A 103 -6.20 -13.35 13.35
CA PRO A 103 -4.98 -13.03 14.06
C PRO A 103 -3.77 -13.16 13.12
N TYR A 104 -2.74 -12.37 13.35
CA TYR A 104 -1.46 -12.62 12.71
C TYR A 104 -0.85 -13.94 13.19
N PHE A 105 -0.04 -14.58 12.35
CA PHE A 105 0.56 -15.87 12.69
C PHE A 105 1.60 -15.77 13.82
N LYS A 106 2.06 -14.56 14.12
CA LYS A 106 2.88 -14.20 15.29
C LYS A 106 2.71 -12.70 15.61
N PRO A 107 3.10 -12.24 16.81
CA PRO A 107 3.15 -10.83 17.12
C PRO A 107 4.10 -10.08 16.19
N MET A 108 3.58 -9.08 15.47
CA MET A 108 4.32 -8.18 14.59
C MET A 108 3.47 -6.97 14.22
N GLU A 109 4.10 -5.94 13.68
CA GLU A 109 3.38 -4.85 13.04
C GLU A 109 2.88 -5.28 11.65
N GLY A 110 1.68 -4.85 11.27
CA GLY A 110 1.21 -4.95 9.89
C GLY A 110 1.54 -3.65 9.18
N TRP A 111 2.19 -3.72 8.01
CA TRP A 111 2.52 -2.55 7.20
C TRP A 111 1.90 -2.69 5.80
N GLY A 112 2.68 -2.97 4.77
CA GLY A 112 2.17 -3.17 3.42
C GLY A 112 1.68 -4.58 3.15
N LEU A 113 0.82 -4.73 2.15
CA LEU A 113 0.27 -6.02 1.74
C LEU A 113 0.05 -6.04 0.23
N THR A 114 0.49 -7.12 -0.42
CA THR A 114 0.19 -7.41 -1.83
C THR A 114 0.00 -8.90 -2.06
N ASN A 115 -0.30 -9.34 -3.28
CA ASN A 115 -0.45 -10.75 -3.61
C ASN A 115 0.05 -11.09 -5.02
N ASP A 116 0.47 -12.34 -5.24
CA ASP A 116 0.90 -12.87 -6.54
C ASP A 116 -0.20 -13.66 -7.28
N GLY A 117 -1.44 -13.56 -6.83
CA GLY A 117 -2.58 -14.35 -7.30
C GLY A 117 -2.74 -15.69 -6.56
N THR A 118 -1.77 -16.08 -5.73
CA THR A 118 -1.75 -17.34 -4.98
C THR A 118 -1.49 -17.12 -3.50
N TYR A 119 -0.49 -16.31 -3.17
CA TYR A 119 -0.03 -16.01 -1.81
C TYR A 119 -0.12 -14.51 -1.52
N LEU A 120 -0.28 -14.18 -0.26
CA LEU A 120 -0.14 -12.81 0.23
C LEU A 120 1.32 -12.53 0.60
N TYR A 121 1.75 -11.28 0.44
CA TYR A 121 3.06 -10.78 0.84
C TYR A 121 2.88 -9.58 1.76
N GLN A 122 3.34 -9.70 3.00
CA GLN A 122 3.18 -8.69 4.06
C GLN A 122 4.52 -8.14 4.51
N SER A 123 4.69 -6.85 4.53
CA SER A 123 5.81 -6.17 5.20
C SER A 123 5.47 -5.87 6.67
N ASP A 124 6.49 -5.70 7.50
CA ASP A 124 6.37 -5.49 8.96
C ASP A 124 7.29 -4.37 9.49
N GLY A 125 7.80 -3.53 8.59
CA GLY A 125 8.75 -2.46 8.94
C GLY A 125 10.20 -2.92 9.12
N THR A 126 10.47 -4.20 9.10
CA THR A 126 11.84 -4.75 9.05
C THR A 126 12.33 -4.88 7.59
N GLU A 127 13.40 -5.63 7.38
CA GLU A 127 13.82 -6.04 6.03
C GLU A 127 13.03 -7.22 5.48
N LYS A 128 12.06 -7.75 6.22
CA LYS A 128 11.32 -8.95 5.83
C LYS A 128 10.02 -8.61 5.09
N ILE A 129 9.73 -9.43 4.10
CA ILE A 129 8.43 -9.56 3.49
C ILE A 129 7.97 -11.01 3.67
N TRP A 130 6.90 -11.20 4.42
CA TRP A 130 6.35 -12.50 4.78
C TRP A 130 5.45 -13.02 3.69
N LYS A 131 5.66 -14.26 3.26
CA LYS A 131 4.77 -14.98 2.34
C LYS A 131 3.77 -15.78 3.15
N ILE A 132 2.48 -15.55 2.91
CA ILE A 132 1.38 -16.05 3.72
C ILE A 132 0.38 -16.81 2.84
N ASP A 133 -0.03 -17.99 3.26
CA ASP A 133 -1.12 -18.73 2.62
C ASP A 133 -2.48 -18.06 2.95
N PRO A 134 -3.24 -17.57 1.96
CA PRO A 134 -4.50 -16.87 2.20
C PRO A 134 -5.60 -17.75 2.78
N LYS A 135 -5.50 -19.08 2.70
CA LYS A 135 -6.49 -20.02 3.24
C LYS A 135 -6.28 -20.25 4.73
N THR A 136 -5.02 -20.46 5.13
CA THR A 136 -4.65 -20.77 6.52
C THR A 136 -4.25 -19.52 7.32
N LEU A 137 -3.88 -18.44 6.63
CA LEU A 137 -3.34 -17.19 7.19
C LEU A 137 -2.06 -17.42 8.01
N LYS A 138 -1.30 -18.44 7.61
CA LYS A 138 -0.02 -18.79 8.22
C LYS A 138 1.13 -18.48 7.26
N GLU A 139 2.27 -18.19 7.85
CA GLU A 139 3.53 -18.08 7.13
C GLU A 139 3.84 -19.36 6.35
N VAL A 140 4.26 -19.18 5.12
CA VAL A 140 4.80 -20.23 4.25
C VAL A 140 6.31 -20.05 4.11
N ASP A 141 6.75 -18.79 3.98
CA ASP A 141 8.14 -18.40 3.75
C ASP A 141 8.32 -16.91 4.04
N TYR A 142 9.52 -16.39 3.91
CA TYR A 142 9.79 -14.95 3.94
C TYR A 142 10.98 -14.58 3.04
N ILE A 143 11.02 -13.34 2.63
CA ILE A 143 12.08 -12.75 1.84
C ILE A 143 12.81 -11.74 2.71
N ASN A 144 14.15 -11.74 2.68
CA ASN A 144 14.92 -10.61 3.21
C ASN A 144 15.28 -9.66 2.08
N VAL A 145 14.94 -8.39 2.23
CA VAL A 145 15.21 -7.38 1.20
C VAL A 145 16.61 -6.81 1.34
N TYR A 146 17.37 -6.87 0.27
CA TYR A 146 18.77 -6.39 0.22
C TYR A 146 19.03 -5.55 -1.02
N SER A 147 19.91 -4.56 -0.85
CA SER A 147 20.63 -3.89 -1.94
C SER A 147 22.12 -4.18 -1.76
N PHE A 148 22.69 -4.96 -2.65
CA PHE A 148 24.03 -5.56 -2.47
C PHE A 148 24.08 -6.34 -1.14
N GLU A 149 24.95 -5.94 -0.20
CA GLU A 149 25.11 -6.56 1.12
C GLU A 149 24.30 -5.86 2.23
N THR A 150 23.60 -4.78 1.88
CA THR A 150 22.89 -3.96 2.87
C THR A 150 21.43 -4.37 2.95
N LYS A 151 20.95 -4.68 4.15
CA LYS A 151 19.53 -4.91 4.43
C LYS A 151 18.72 -3.64 4.24
N ILE A 152 17.65 -3.72 3.48
CA ILE A 152 16.71 -2.62 3.29
C ILE A 152 15.56 -2.78 4.28
N LYS A 153 15.59 -1.99 5.33
CA LYS A 153 14.55 -1.94 6.36
C LYS A 153 13.45 -0.96 5.98
N ALA A 154 12.36 -1.03 6.72
CA ALA A 154 11.21 -0.13 6.59
C ALA A 154 10.57 -0.18 5.19
N VAL A 155 10.59 -1.34 4.55
CA VAL A 155 9.76 -1.59 3.38
C VAL A 155 8.32 -1.52 3.84
N ASN A 156 7.51 -0.67 3.19
CA ASN A 156 6.17 -0.34 3.64
C ASN A 156 5.12 -0.84 2.66
N GLU A 157 4.40 0.05 2.02
CA GLU A 157 3.33 -0.30 1.10
C GLU A 157 3.89 -1.07 -0.11
N LEU A 158 3.13 -2.08 -0.56
CA LEU A 158 3.58 -3.08 -1.54
C LEU A 158 2.58 -3.22 -2.68
N GLU A 159 3.10 -3.42 -3.89
CA GLU A 159 2.32 -3.77 -5.07
C GLU A 159 3.02 -4.86 -5.89
N TRP A 160 2.25 -5.84 -6.39
CA TRP A 160 2.77 -6.90 -7.26
C TRP A 160 2.61 -6.52 -8.71
N ILE A 161 3.73 -6.36 -9.44
CA ILE A 161 3.72 -5.98 -10.85
C ILE A 161 4.64 -6.91 -11.64
N ASP A 162 4.10 -7.64 -12.60
CA ASP A 162 4.84 -8.46 -13.56
C ASP A 162 5.89 -9.38 -12.90
N GLY A 163 5.52 -10.04 -11.81
CA GLY A 163 6.39 -10.98 -11.10
C GLY A 163 7.43 -10.35 -10.18
N LYS A 164 7.30 -9.06 -9.86
CA LYS A 164 8.14 -8.31 -8.93
C LYS A 164 7.29 -7.67 -7.84
N ILE A 165 7.90 -7.41 -6.69
CA ILE A 165 7.31 -6.60 -5.63
C ILE A 165 7.84 -5.18 -5.74
N TYR A 166 6.95 -4.22 -5.91
CA TYR A 166 7.24 -2.80 -5.83
C TYR A 166 6.91 -2.35 -4.40
N GLY A 167 7.86 -1.75 -3.70
CA GLY A 167 7.66 -1.37 -2.31
C GLY A 167 8.10 0.05 -2.04
N ASN A 168 7.26 0.82 -1.36
CA ASN A 168 7.70 2.07 -0.75
C ASN A 168 8.70 1.77 0.37
N VAL A 169 9.73 2.57 0.49
CA VAL A 169 10.63 2.56 1.65
C VAL A 169 10.29 3.75 2.53
N TYR A 170 9.85 3.51 3.76
CA TYR A 170 9.36 4.57 4.65
C TYR A 170 10.37 5.70 4.82
N GLN A 171 9.89 6.94 4.74
CA GLN A 171 10.68 8.17 4.76
C GLN A 171 11.66 8.34 3.57
N LYS A 172 11.53 7.52 2.53
CA LYS A 172 12.25 7.71 1.27
C LYS A 172 11.26 8.05 0.17
N ASP A 173 11.60 9.01 -0.67
CA ASP A 173 10.78 9.38 -1.82
C ASP A 173 11.11 8.46 -3.01
N ALA A 174 11.05 7.15 -2.79
CA ALA A 174 11.43 6.14 -3.77
C ALA A 174 10.62 4.84 -3.63
N ILE A 175 10.55 4.11 -4.74
CA ILE A 175 10.02 2.75 -4.80
C ILE A 175 11.16 1.79 -5.11
N ALA A 176 11.32 0.75 -4.31
CA ALA A 176 12.23 -0.36 -4.58
C ALA A 176 11.53 -1.44 -5.40
N ILE A 177 12.17 -1.93 -6.46
CA ILE A 177 11.72 -3.08 -7.24
C ILE A 177 12.47 -4.31 -6.75
N ILE A 178 11.76 -5.23 -6.12
CA ILE A 178 12.29 -6.33 -5.36
C ILE A 178 12.02 -7.65 -6.09
N ASN A 179 13.04 -8.47 -6.23
CA ASN A 179 12.89 -9.83 -6.72
C ASN A 179 12.27 -10.72 -5.63
N PRO A 180 11.07 -11.29 -5.82
CA PRO A 180 10.40 -12.05 -4.77
C PRO A 180 11.05 -13.42 -4.46
N LYS A 181 11.98 -13.89 -5.30
CA LYS A 181 12.69 -15.16 -5.08
C LYS A 181 13.98 -14.97 -4.29
N THR A 182 14.65 -13.86 -4.47
CA THR A 182 15.98 -13.62 -3.88
C THR A 182 15.97 -12.54 -2.81
N GLY A 183 14.99 -11.63 -2.82
CA GLY A 183 14.96 -10.44 -1.99
C GLY A 183 15.84 -9.28 -2.49
N ALA A 184 16.55 -9.47 -3.60
CA ALA A 184 17.40 -8.44 -4.15
C ALA A 184 16.59 -7.24 -4.67
N VAL A 185 17.00 -6.03 -4.32
CA VAL A 185 16.51 -4.81 -4.97
C VAL A 185 17.20 -4.71 -6.33
N GLU A 186 16.44 -4.91 -7.39
CA GLU A 186 16.95 -4.91 -8.78
C GLU A 186 16.96 -3.51 -9.38
N ALA A 187 16.05 -2.64 -8.94
CA ALA A 187 16.01 -1.25 -9.38
C ALA A 187 15.32 -0.36 -8.35
N ILE A 188 15.50 0.94 -8.53
CA ILE A 188 14.85 1.99 -7.73
C ILE A 188 14.22 3.00 -8.68
N ILE A 189 13.01 3.44 -8.36
CA ILE A 189 12.34 4.57 -8.99
C ILE A 189 12.43 5.73 -8.02
N ASP A 190 13.21 6.76 -8.33
CA ASP A 190 13.29 8.00 -7.56
C ASP A 190 12.10 8.88 -7.90
N LEU A 191 11.28 9.19 -6.88
CA LEU A 191 10.06 10.00 -6.97
C LEU A 191 10.16 11.31 -6.18
N SER A 192 11.37 11.72 -5.79
CA SER A 192 11.61 12.90 -4.95
C SER A 192 11.05 14.21 -5.53
N ASP A 193 10.95 14.28 -6.85
CA ASP A 193 10.35 15.43 -7.51
C ASP A 193 8.83 15.52 -7.34
N LEU A 194 8.10 14.46 -7.00
CA LEU A 194 6.64 14.48 -6.85
C LEU A 194 6.21 15.34 -5.67
N LYS A 195 6.99 15.38 -4.59
CA LYS A 195 6.75 16.25 -3.44
C LYS A 195 6.68 17.74 -3.78
N LYS A 196 7.37 18.16 -4.84
CA LYS A 196 7.34 19.53 -5.34
C LYS A 196 6.08 19.86 -6.15
N LYS A 197 5.31 18.83 -6.51
CA LYS A 197 4.13 18.95 -7.39
C LYS A 197 2.80 18.85 -6.63
N ILE A 198 2.83 18.56 -5.35
CA ILE A 198 1.68 18.54 -4.46
C ILE A 198 1.59 19.84 -3.65
N THR A 199 0.40 20.13 -3.11
CA THR A 199 0.24 21.22 -2.15
C THR A 199 0.76 20.77 -0.79
N GLN A 200 1.73 21.50 -0.24
CA GLN A 200 2.25 21.24 1.10
C GLN A 200 1.27 21.78 2.13
N LEU A 201 0.51 20.88 2.74
CA LEU A 201 -0.42 21.17 3.82
C LEU A 201 0.23 20.77 5.17
N PRO A 202 -0.26 21.28 6.31
CA PRO A 202 0.31 20.94 7.62
C PRO A 202 0.41 19.44 7.90
N ASP A 203 -0.54 18.66 7.38
CA ASP A 203 -0.62 17.21 7.60
C ASP A 203 -0.04 16.38 6.44
N THR A 204 0.50 17.01 5.40
CA THR A 204 1.17 16.33 4.30
C THR A 204 2.36 15.53 4.82
N ASP A 205 2.38 14.21 4.57
CA ASP A 205 3.39 13.31 5.07
C ASP A 205 4.11 12.58 3.91
N VAL A 206 4.67 11.42 4.14
CA VAL A 206 5.55 10.71 3.21
C VAL A 206 4.84 10.13 1.99
N LEU A 207 5.61 9.91 0.92
CA LEU A 207 5.20 9.08 -0.20
C LEU A 207 4.82 7.69 0.31
N ASN A 208 3.61 7.24 0.00
CA ASN A 208 3.11 5.89 0.30
C ASN A 208 1.84 5.59 -0.49
N GLY A 209 1.80 4.45 -1.14
CA GLY A 209 0.71 4.00 -2.00
C GLY A 209 1.14 3.80 -3.44
N ILE A 210 1.06 2.55 -3.90
CA ILE A 210 1.40 2.09 -5.25
C ILE A 210 0.22 1.27 -5.75
N ALA A 211 -0.32 1.58 -6.92
CA ALA A 211 -1.31 0.74 -7.56
C ALA A 211 -1.00 0.57 -9.05
N TYR A 212 -1.03 -0.65 -9.53
CA TYR A 212 -0.81 -0.96 -10.94
C TYR A 212 -2.13 -1.08 -11.69
N ASN A 213 -2.26 -0.33 -12.77
CA ASN A 213 -3.38 -0.49 -13.68
C ASN A 213 -2.99 -1.40 -14.86
N PRO A 214 -3.44 -2.65 -14.91
CA PRO A 214 -3.03 -3.59 -15.95
C PRO A 214 -3.57 -3.23 -17.35
N LYS A 215 -4.62 -2.41 -17.44
CA LYS A 215 -5.18 -1.97 -18.73
C LYS A 215 -4.30 -0.93 -19.42
N THR A 216 -3.81 0.04 -18.66
CA THR A 216 -2.95 1.12 -19.17
C THR A 216 -1.47 0.77 -19.05
N LYS A 217 -1.14 -0.25 -18.28
CA LYS A 217 0.24 -0.64 -17.90
C LYS A 217 1.00 0.54 -17.29
N THR A 218 0.31 1.27 -16.41
CA THR A 218 0.83 2.41 -15.68
C THR A 218 0.74 2.18 -14.18
N ILE A 219 1.55 2.90 -13.43
CA ILE A 219 1.59 2.85 -11.98
C ILE A 219 0.99 4.15 -11.45
N PHE A 220 0.12 4.03 -10.45
CA PHE A 220 -0.42 5.16 -9.71
C PHE A 220 0.31 5.26 -8.38
N VAL A 221 0.75 6.47 -8.04
CA VAL A 221 1.47 6.73 -6.80
C VAL A 221 0.90 7.96 -6.10
N THR A 222 0.84 7.88 -4.78
CA THR A 222 0.38 8.98 -3.92
C THR A 222 1.20 9.03 -2.64
N GLY A 223 0.78 9.80 -1.66
CA GLY A 223 1.37 9.86 -0.33
C GLY A 223 0.31 10.12 0.74
N LYS A 224 0.72 9.95 1.99
CA LYS A 224 -0.12 10.17 3.16
C LYS A 224 -0.54 11.64 3.23
N ASN A 225 -1.86 11.87 3.18
CA ASN A 225 -2.46 13.21 3.17
C ASN A 225 -2.05 14.09 1.98
N TRP A 226 -1.66 13.49 0.86
CA TRP A 226 -1.41 14.24 -0.37
C TRP A 226 -2.72 14.67 -1.04
N ASP A 227 -2.71 15.82 -1.69
CA ASP A 227 -3.84 16.31 -2.49
C ASP A 227 -3.87 15.76 -3.92
N LYS A 228 -2.83 15.01 -4.31
CA LYS A 228 -2.67 14.48 -5.67
C LYS A 228 -2.20 13.03 -5.68
N MET A 229 -2.67 12.34 -6.71
CA MET A 229 -2.19 11.03 -7.13
C MET A 229 -1.65 11.16 -8.56
N PHE A 230 -0.53 10.52 -8.83
CA PHE A 230 0.16 10.59 -10.12
C PHE A 230 0.11 9.26 -10.84
N GLU A 231 -0.37 9.28 -12.08
CA GLU A 231 -0.20 8.17 -13.01
C GLU A 231 1.15 8.31 -13.69
N ILE A 232 2.00 7.34 -13.53
CA ILE A 232 3.36 7.35 -14.08
C ILE A 232 3.60 6.15 -15.00
N LYS A 233 4.43 6.35 -16.00
CA LYS A 233 4.99 5.28 -16.83
C LYS A 233 6.47 5.17 -16.56
N VAL A 234 6.91 3.98 -16.19
CA VAL A 234 8.31 3.68 -15.88
C VAL A 234 9.02 3.18 -17.11
N SER A 235 10.28 3.58 -17.29
CA SER A 235 11.18 3.12 -18.35
C SER A 235 12.57 2.82 -17.79
N GLU A 236 13.29 2.00 -18.48
CA GLU A 236 14.70 1.70 -18.18
C GLU A 236 15.60 2.93 -18.30
#